data_f364bfd2a056ed516730c04d750c2b8a
#
_entry.id   f364bfd2a056ed516730c04d750c2b8a
#
_cell.length_a   1.000
_cell.length_b   1.000
_cell.length_c   1.000
_cell.angle_alpha   90.00
_cell.angle_beta   90.00
_cell.angle_gamma   90.00
#
_symmetry.space_group_name_H-M   'P 1'
#
loop_
_entity.id
_entity.type
_entity.pdbx_description
1 polymer ?
#
loop_
_entity_poly.entity_id
_entity_poly.type
_entity_poly.pdbx_seq_one_letter_code
_entity_poly.pdbx_strand_id
1 'polypeptide(L)'
;MNRSARTAETVSDVYLALMLSAFLLWTGPDGYTKILEAKYRLFLLLTIVYCAAAALSALRQIRTVCCCKLLRAVRPAEWLMLGYVLCSLLSTFLSPWRADAWLGLSRREGLLTLALYGVIFLLLGRLARPKKWLLDVFGAAMSLCCLLSLWQLAGGNPLGLYP
;
A
#
# COMPACT_ATOMS: atom_id res chain seq x y z
N MET A 1 8.90 20.64 16.33
CA MET A 1 8.43 19.38 15.72
C MET A 1 9.25 18.23 16.32
N ASN A 2 8.60 17.29 17.00
CA ASN A 2 9.26 16.23 17.77
C ASN A 2 10.02 15.27 16.81
N ARG A 3 11.21 14.81 17.20
CA ARG A 3 12.07 13.93 16.38
C ARG A 3 11.33 12.68 15.87
N SER A 4 10.48 12.11 16.70
CA SER A 4 9.61 10.97 16.38
C SER A 4 8.60 11.27 15.27
N ALA A 5 8.01 12.48 15.24
CA ALA A 5 7.06 12.86 14.19
C ALA A 5 7.73 13.02 12.82
N ARG A 6 8.97 13.53 12.79
CA ARG A 6 9.77 13.60 11.56
C ARG A 6 10.12 12.21 11.02
N THR A 7 10.49 11.28 11.91
CA THR A 7 10.80 9.90 11.51
C THR A 7 9.56 9.23 10.89
N ALA A 8 8.39 9.36 11.51
CA ALA A 8 7.14 8.79 10.99
C ALA A 8 6.77 9.37 9.61
N GLU A 9 6.92 10.69 9.43
CA GLU A 9 6.71 11.35 8.14
C GLU A 9 7.68 10.82 7.08
N THR A 10 8.99 10.74 7.38
CA THR A 10 9.99 10.22 6.46
C THR A 10 9.71 8.77 6.06
N VAL A 11 9.31 7.91 7.01
CA VAL A 11 8.94 6.52 6.72
C VAL A 11 7.74 6.45 5.77
N SER A 12 6.75 7.32 5.97
CA SER A 12 5.58 7.40 5.08
C SER A 12 5.95 7.89 3.68
N ASP A 13 6.86 8.87 3.58
CA ASP A 13 7.37 9.37 2.29
C ASP A 13 8.11 8.28 1.51
N VAL A 14 8.99 7.53 2.20
CA VAL A 14 9.74 6.42 1.59
C VAL A 14 8.79 5.33 1.11
N TYR A 15 7.80 4.96 1.93
CA TYR A 15 6.79 3.98 1.54
C TYR A 15 6.01 4.43 0.29
N LEU A 16 5.54 5.69 0.28
CA LEU A 16 4.83 6.25 -0.88
C LEU A 16 5.73 6.28 -2.13
N ALA A 17 6.99 6.71 -1.99
CA ALA A 17 7.92 6.73 -3.11
C ALA A 17 8.13 5.32 -3.69
N LEU A 18 8.30 4.30 -2.85
CA LEU A 18 8.46 2.91 -3.30
C LEU A 18 7.19 2.37 -3.96
N MET A 19 6.00 2.69 -3.42
CA MET A 19 4.73 2.28 -4.02
C MET A 19 4.45 2.99 -5.35
N LEU A 20 4.83 4.26 -5.48
CA LEU A 20 4.62 5.06 -6.69
C LEU A 20 5.69 4.85 -7.77
N SER A 21 6.79 4.16 -7.47
CA SER A 21 7.87 3.90 -8.43
C SER A 21 8.17 2.40 -8.55
N ALA A 22 8.85 1.83 -7.57
CA ALA A 22 9.33 0.44 -7.62
C ALA A 22 8.18 -0.56 -7.80
N PHE A 23 7.06 -0.37 -7.10
CA PHE A 23 5.90 -1.26 -7.23
C PHE A 23 5.27 -1.20 -8.63
N LEU A 24 5.21 -0.02 -9.26
CA LEU A 24 4.68 0.13 -10.63
C LEU A 24 5.56 -0.61 -11.65
N LEU A 25 6.88 -0.46 -11.52
CA LEU A 25 7.87 -1.01 -12.45
C LEU A 25 8.16 -2.50 -12.20
N TRP A 26 7.79 -3.03 -11.03
CA TRP A 26 8.12 -4.40 -10.66
C TRP A 26 7.29 -5.43 -11.44
N THR A 27 7.97 -6.24 -12.25
CA THR A 27 7.36 -7.34 -13.01
C THR A 27 7.64 -8.72 -12.41
N GLY A 28 8.62 -8.80 -11.50
CA GLY A 28 9.08 -10.06 -10.92
C GLY A 28 10.03 -10.85 -11.85
N PRO A 29 10.63 -11.93 -11.32
CA PRO A 29 11.60 -12.74 -12.08
C PRO A 29 10.95 -13.59 -13.19
N ASP A 30 9.66 -13.92 -13.06
CA ASP A 30 8.91 -14.76 -14.01
C ASP A 30 8.21 -13.94 -15.12
N GLY A 31 8.57 -12.67 -15.27
CA GLY A 31 7.97 -11.76 -16.25
C GLY A 31 6.45 -11.57 -16.05
N TYR A 32 5.71 -11.52 -17.15
CA TYR A 32 4.26 -11.28 -17.10
C TYR A 32 3.43 -12.49 -16.66
N THR A 33 3.98 -13.71 -16.71
CA THR A 33 3.22 -14.94 -16.39
C THR A 33 2.73 -14.99 -14.96
N LYS A 34 3.51 -14.46 -14.00
CA LYS A 34 3.17 -14.41 -12.57
C LYS A 34 3.24 -13.00 -11.96
N ILE A 35 3.01 -11.98 -12.78
CA ILE A 35 3.15 -10.59 -12.36
C ILE A 35 2.25 -10.22 -11.17
N LEU A 36 1.02 -10.76 -11.13
CA LEU A 36 0.07 -10.50 -10.04
C LEU A 36 0.60 -11.01 -8.70
N GLU A 37 1.16 -12.23 -8.72
CA GLU A 37 1.72 -12.83 -7.51
C GLU A 37 2.99 -12.10 -7.05
N ALA A 38 3.88 -11.74 -7.98
CA ALA A 38 5.08 -10.97 -7.70
C ALA A 38 4.76 -9.59 -7.11
N LYS A 39 3.79 -8.88 -7.69
CA LYS A 39 3.32 -7.59 -7.16
C LYS A 39 2.66 -7.75 -5.80
N TYR A 40 1.85 -8.78 -5.59
CA TYR A 40 1.22 -9.01 -4.29
C TYR A 40 2.26 -9.27 -3.19
N ARG A 41 3.28 -10.08 -3.46
CA ARG A 41 4.37 -10.34 -2.51
C ARG A 41 5.13 -9.05 -2.16
N LEU A 42 5.45 -8.23 -3.16
CA LEU A 42 6.11 -6.95 -2.95
C LEU A 42 5.23 -5.99 -2.15
N PHE A 43 3.92 -5.91 -2.47
CA PHE A 43 2.95 -5.13 -1.72
C PHE A 43 2.90 -5.53 -0.25
N LEU A 44 2.79 -6.84 0.04
CA LEU A 44 2.77 -7.34 1.41
C LEU A 44 4.05 -6.98 2.17
N LEU A 45 5.21 -7.21 1.55
CA LEU A 45 6.50 -6.91 2.16
C LEU A 45 6.62 -5.43 2.51
N LEU A 46 6.38 -4.55 1.55
CA LEU A 46 6.45 -3.10 1.77
C LEU A 46 5.46 -2.63 2.83
N THR A 47 4.23 -3.17 2.81
CA THR A 47 3.19 -2.80 3.77
C THR A 47 3.51 -3.28 5.18
N ILE A 48 3.99 -4.52 5.35
CA ILE A 48 4.39 -5.05 6.66
C ILE A 48 5.54 -4.22 7.25
N VAL A 49 6.56 -3.93 6.44
CA VAL A 49 7.70 -3.09 6.87
C VAL A 49 7.22 -1.69 7.25
N TYR A 50 6.33 -1.09 6.47
CA TYR A 50 5.75 0.21 6.76
C TYR A 50 4.95 0.21 8.06
N CYS A 51 4.06 -0.77 8.26
CA CYS A 51 3.26 -0.91 9.48
C CYS A 51 4.14 -1.12 10.72
N ALA A 52 5.18 -1.94 10.62
CA ALA A 52 6.14 -2.16 11.70
C ALA A 52 6.90 -0.87 12.05
N ALA A 53 7.39 -0.14 11.06
CA ALA A 53 8.09 1.13 11.28
C ALA A 53 7.17 2.21 11.85
N ALA A 54 5.92 2.29 11.38
CA ALA A 54 4.91 3.20 11.91
C ALA A 54 4.55 2.84 13.37
N ALA A 55 4.36 1.56 13.68
CA ALA A 55 4.10 1.08 15.04
C ALA A 55 5.26 1.40 16.01
N LEU A 56 6.51 1.17 15.60
CA LEU A 56 7.70 1.52 16.39
C LEU A 56 7.78 3.03 16.67
N SER A 57 7.44 3.86 15.67
CA SER A 57 7.41 5.31 15.83
C SER A 57 6.29 5.74 16.79
N ALA A 58 5.13 5.09 16.73
CA ALA A 58 3.99 5.33 17.58
C ALA A 58 4.27 4.90 19.04
N LEU A 59 4.87 3.72 19.26
CA LEU A 59 5.25 3.24 20.59
C LEU A 59 6.18 4.21 21.33
N ARG A 60 7.10 4.86 20.62
CA ARG A 60 7.97 5.91 21.17
C ARG A 60 7.18 7.16 21.58
N GLN A 61 6.01 7.38 21.00
CA GLN A 61 5.17 8.56 21.24
C GLN A 61 4.06 8.32 22.28
N ILE A 62 3.57 7.07 22.43
CA ILE A 62 2.49 6.69 23.36
C ILE A 62 2.86 6.92 24.84
N ARG A 63 4.14 6.94 25.17
CA ARG A 63 4.59 7.32 26.54
C ARG A 63 4.15 8.73 26.98
N THR A 64 3.59 9.54 26.09
CA THR A 64 3.25 10.96 26.35
C THR A 64 1.79 11.35 26.02
N VAL A 65 0.95 10.46 25.47
CA VAL A 65 -0.41 10.85 25.02
C VAL A 65 -1.47 9.90 25.56
N CYS A 66 -2.43 10.46 26.31
CA CYS A 66 -3.58 9.75 26.84
C CYS A 66 -4.49 9.22 25.71
N CYS A 67 -4.83 7.93 25.74
CA CYS A 67 -5.58 7.20 24.71
C CYS A 67 -6.95 7.84 24.35
N CYS A 68 -7.58 8.53 25.30
CA CYS A 68 -8.89 9.17 25.12
C CYS A 68 -8.88 10.34 24.10
N LYS A 69 -7.75 11.00 23.87
CA LYS A 69 -7.63 12.08 22.87
C LYS A 69 -7.55 11.55 21.43
N LEU A 70 -7.11 10.30 21.25
CA LEU A 70 -6.93 9.69 19.94
C LEU A 70 -8.29 9.38 19.27
N LEU A 71 -9.26 8.87 20.04
CA LEU A 71 -10.61 8.54 19.54
C LEU A 71 -11.45 9.77 19.16
N ARG A 72 -11.20 10.92 19.81
CA ARG A 72 -11.94 12.16 19.57
C ARG A 72 -11.54 12.89 18.28
N ALA A 73 -10.45 12.48 17.64
CA ALA A 73 -9.88 13.12 16.44
C ALA A 73 -10.07 12.28 15.16
N VAL A 74 -11.05 11.36 15.13
CA VAL A 74 -11.32 10.52 13.95
C VAL A 74 -12.04 11.36 12.89
N ARG A 75 -11.48 11.44 11.70
CA ARG A 75 -12.06 12.18 10.57
C ARG A 75 -13.22 11.40 9.96
N PRO A 76 -14.23 12.05 9.35
CA PRO A 76 -15.35 11.36 8.70
C PRO A 76 -14.91 10.30 7.68
N ALA A 77 -13.87 10.58 6.89
CA ALA A 77 -13.32 9.63 5.92
C ALA A 77 -12.75 8.36 6.59
N GLU A 78 -12.20 8.46 7.78
CA GLU A 78 -11.68 7.32 8.54
C GLU A 78 -12.84 6.44 9.04
N TRP A 79 -13.96 7.04 9.44
CA TRP A 79 -15.18 6.31 9.81
C TRP A 79 -15.79 5.56 8.62
N LEU A 80 -15.83 6.19 7.44
CA LEU A 80 -16.29 5.55 6.22
C LEU A 80 -15.41 4.37 5.85
N MET A 81 -14.09 4.52 5.95
CA MET A 81 -13.15 3.43 5.66
C MET A 81 -13.31 2.27 6.66
N LEU A 82 -13.46 2.56 7.94
CA LEU A 82 -13.72 1.53 8.96
C LEU A 82 -15.05 0.81 8.69
N GLY A 83 -16.10 1.56 8.36
CA GLY A 83 -17.40 0.99 7.98
C GLY A 83 -17.30 0.08 6.76
N TYR A 84 -16.54 0.49 5.73
CA TYR A 84 -16.31 -0.32 4.54
C TYR A 84 -15.59 -1.64 4.85
N VAL A 85 -14.53 -1.59 5.66
CA VAL A 85 -13.80 -2.80 6.10
C VAL A 85 -14.70 -3.70 6.93
N LEU A 86 -15.53 -3.14 7.81
CA LEU A 86 -16.48 -3.89 8.64
C LEU A 86 -17.56 -4.59 7.78
N CYS A 87 -18.13 -3.88 6.82
CA CYS A 87 -19.10 -4.47 5.89
C CYS A 87 -18.48 -5.61 5.07
N SER A 88 -17.25 -5.43 4.62
CA SER A 88 -16.51 -6.47 3.89
C SER A 88 -16.19 -7.67 4.76
N LEU A 89 -15.87 -7.45 6.03
CA LEU A 89 -15.67 -8.50 7.02
C LEU A 89 -16.97 -9.31 7.21
N LEU A 90 -18.09 -8.63 7.45
CA LEU A 90 -19.41 -9.28 7.59
C LEU A 90 -19.79 -10.07 6.35
N SER A 91 -19.61 -9.50 5.16
CA SER A 91 -19.84 -10.16 3.88
C SER A 91 -19.01 -11.43 3.73
N THR A 92 -17.72 -11.39 4.11
CA THR A 92 -16.83 -12.55 4.06
C THR A 92 -17.28 -13.66 5.01
N PHE A 93 -17.71 -13.32 6.22
CA PHE A 93 -18.23 -14.32 7.19
C PHE A 93 -19.55 -14.94 6.75
N LEU A 94 -20.39 -14.20 6.06
CA LEU A 94 -21.68 -14.68 5.54
C LEU A 94 -21.53 -15.44 4.21
N SER A 95 -20.37 -15.34 3.54
CA SER A 95 -20.10 -16.01 2.27
C SER A 95 -19.99 -17.53 2.43
N PRO A 96 -20.59 -18.33 1.53
CA PRO A 96 -20.37 -19.78 1.49
C PRO A 96 -18.93 -20.13 1.10
N TRP A 97 -18.22 -19.24 0.38
CA TRP A 97 -16.84 -19.40 -0.11
C TRP A 97 -15.84 -18.62 0.76
N ARG A 98 -15.85 -18.86 2.06
CA ARG A 98 -15.06 -18.09 3.05
C ARG A 98 -13.56 -18.12 2.76
N ALA A 99 -12.98 -19.26 2.43
CA ALA A 99 -11.55 -19.40 2.17
C ALA A 99 -11.10 -18.50 1.00
N ASP A 100 -11.88 -18.49 -0.07
CA ASP A 100 -11.60 -17.68 -1.25
C ASP A 100 -11.83 -16.19 -0.99
N ALA A 101 -12.84 -15.85 -0.18
CA ALA A 101 -13.14 -14.48 0.21
C ALA A 101 -12.05 -13.88 1.12
N TRP A 102 -11.34 -14.69 1.94
CA TRP A 102 -10.25 -14.23 2.78
C TRP A 102 -9.01 -13.81 1.99
N LEU A 103 -8.57 -14.64 1.05
CA LEU A 103 -7.31 -14.43 0.31
C LEU A 103 -7.52 -13.82 -1.07
N GLY A 104 -8.76 -13.94 -1.61
CA GLY A 104 -9.03 -13.67 -3.02
C GLY A 104 -8.45 -14.77 -3.91
N LEU A 105 -9.19 -15.22 -4.93
CA LEU A 105 -8.72 -16.27 -5.82
C LEU A 105 -7.49 -15.80 -6.64
N SER A 106 -7.65 -15.54 -7.91
CA SER A 106 -6.53 -15.27 -8.83
C SER A 106 -5.88 -13.90 -8.61
N ARG A 107 -6.65 -12.89 -8.20
CA ARG A 107 -6.17 -11.51 -8.03
C ARG A 107 -5.62 -11.19 -6.64
N ARG A 108 -5.77 -12.11 -5.68
CA ARG A 108 -5.37 -11.89 -4.27
C ARG A 108 -6.02 -10.65 -3.64
N GLU A 109 -7.18 -10.22 -4.14
CA GLU A 109 -7.97 -9.07 -3.65
C GLU A 109 -9.03 -9.54 -2.63
N GLY A 110 -8.61 -10.32 -1.63
CA GLY A 110 -9.48 -10.77 -0.55
C GLY A 110 -9.59 -9.77 0.61
N LEU A 111 -10.32 -10.17 1.65
CA LEU A 111 -10.53 -9.36 2.85
C LEU A 111 -9.20 -8.93 3.49
N LEU A 112 -8.19 -9.80 3.48
CA LEU A 112 -6.85 -9.47 4.02
C LEU A 112 -6.24 -8.25 3.33
N THR A 113 -6.27 -8.24 2.00
CA THR A 113 -5.73 -7.14 1.20
C THR A 113 -6.51 -5.84 1.44
N LEU A 114 -7.81 -5.95 1.52
CA LEU A 114 -8.71 -4.83 1.79
C LEU A 114 -8.49 -4.24 3.20
N ALA A 115 -8.30 -5.09 4.20
CA ALA A 115 -7.95 -4.66 5.55
C ALA A 115 -6.59 -3.93 5.58
N LEU A 116 -5.60 -4.43 4.83
CA LEU A 116 -4.31 -3.75 4.68
C LEU A 116 -4.46 -2.37 4.01
N TYR A 117 -5.29 -2.25 2.98
CA TYR A 117 -5.61 -0.93 2.38
C TYR A 117 -6.23 0.01 3.42
N GLY A 118 -7.13 -0.49 4.27
CA GLY A 118 -7.69 0.28 5.37
C GLY A 118 -6.63 0.78 6.35
N VAL A 119 -5.72 -0.09 6.77
CA VAL A 119 -4.61 0.27 7.66
C VAL A 119 -3.70 1.29 7.00
N ILE A 120 -3.30 1.09 5.74
CA ILE A 120 -2.47 2.03 4.98
C ILE A 120 -3.17 3.39 4.88
N PHE A 121 -4.46 3.40 4.54
CA PHE A 121 -5.26 4.64 4.45
C PHE A 121 -5.24 5.42 5.76
N LEU A 122 -5.46 4.74 6.89
CA LEU A 122 -5.46 5.36 8.21
C LEU A 122 -4.07 5.89 8.60
N LEU A 123 -3.02 5.12 8.35
CA LEU A 123 -1.65 5.52 8.67
C LEU A 123 -1.18 6.68 7.79
N LEU A 124 -1.35 6.58 6.48
CA LEU A 124 -0.95 7.64 5.55
C LEU A 124 -1.77 8.92 5.76
N GLY A 125 -3.06 8.81 6.00
CA GLY A 125 -3.92 9.96 6.28
C GLY A 125 -3.52 10.76 7.52
N ARG A 126 -2.80 10.14 8.46
CA ARG A 126 -2.32 10.77 9.69
C ARG A 126 -0.84 11.13 9.68
N LEU A 127 0.00 10.36 9.01
CA LEU A 127 1.45 10.47 9.06
C LEU A 127 2.06 11.13 7.83
N ALA A 128 1.47 10.91 6.65
CA ALA A 128 1.98 11.45 5.41
C ALA A 128 1.53 12.90 5.19
N ARG A 129 2.39 13.66 4.52
CA ARG A 129 2.07 14.99 4.02
C ARG A 129 2.30 15.02 2.51
N PRO A 130 1.38 15.62 1.72
CA PRO A 130 1.56 15.71 0.28
C PRO A 130 2.80 16.54 -0.04
N LYS A 131 3.73 15.97 -0.80
CA LYS A 131 4.97 16.62 -1.23
C LYS A 131 5.06 16.57 -2.76
N LYS A 132 5.46 17.67 -3.38
CA LYS A 132 5.56 17.77 -4.85
C LYS A 132 6.48 16.71 -5.45
N TRP A 133 7.62 16.45 -4.82
CA TRP A 133 8.58 15.47 -5.31
C TRP A 133 8.01 14.04 -5.44
N LEU A 134 6.98 13.67 -4.65
CA LEU A 134 6.29 12.38 -4.80
C LEU A 134 5.52 12.30 -6.13
N LEU A 135 4.96 13.42 -6.58
CA LEU A 135 4.31 13.52 -7.89
C LEU A 135 5.34 13.42 -9.01
N ASP A 136 6.52 14.03 -8.83
CA ASP A 136 7.61 13.95 -9.81
C ASP A 136 8.12 12.51 -9.94
N VAL A 137 8.29 11.79 -8.82
CA VAL A 137 8.66 10.37 -8.80
C VAL A 137 7.61 9.52 -9.51
N PHE A 138 6.33 9.75 -9.22
CA PHE A 138 5.23 9.05 -9.88
C PHE A 138 5.21 9.34 -11.38
N GLY A 139 5.33 10.60 -11.77
CA GLY A 139 5.38 11.04 -13.17
C GLY A 139 6.55 10.38 -13.93
N ALA A 140 7.73 10.34 -13.32
CA ALA A 140 8.88 9.66 -13.91
C ALA A 140 8.67 8.15 -14.08
N ALA A 141 8.11 7.48 -13.06
CA ALA A 141 7.79 6.05 -13.14
C ALA A 141 6.75 5.75 -14.23
N MET A 142 5.69 6.55 -14.32
CA MET A 142 4.66 6.42 -15.36
C MET A 142 5.22 6.67 -16.76
N SER A 143 6.08 7.68 -16.92
CA SER A 143 6.74 7.95 -18.21
C SER A 143 7.61 6.77 -18.64
N LEU A 144 8.35 6.17 -17.71
CA LEU A 144 9.14 4.97 -17.98
C LEU A 144 8.26 3.78 -18.37
N CYS A 145 7.14 3.56 -17.70
CA CYS A 145 6.16 2.53 -18.09
C CYS A 145 5.63 2.76 -19.52
N CYS A 146 5.30 4.01 -19.86
CA CYS A 146 4.85 4.34 -21.21
C CYS A 146 5.92 4.07 -22.27
N LEU A 147 7.17 4.46 -22.01
CA LEU A 147 8.31 4.20 -22.91
C LEU A 147 8.54 2.69 -23.11
N LEU A 148 8.49 1.91 -22.03
CA LEU A 148 8.60 0.44 -22.10
C LEU A 148 7.46 -0.16 -22.94
N SER A 149 6.23 0.33 -22.73
CA SER A 149 5.05 -0.15 -23.50
C SER A 149 5.17 0.19 -24.99
N LEU A 150 5.65 1.38 -25.34
CA LEU A 150 5.91 1.77 -26.73
C LEU A 150 7.01 0.91 -27.35
N TRP A 151 8.08 0.61 -26.61
CA TRP A 151 9.13 -0.28 -27.08
C TRP A 151 8.61 -1.70 -27.35
N GLN A 152 7.77 -2.22 -26.45
CA GLN A 152 7.13 -3.53 -26.62
C GLN A 152 6.18 -3.54 -27.84
N LEU A 153 5.45 -2.46 -28.07
CA LEU A 153 4.58 -2.31 -29.25
C LEU A 153 5.41 -2.36 -30.56
N ALA A 154 6.63 -1.86 -30.55
CA ALA A 154 7.57 -1.94 -31.67
C ALA A 154 8.22 -3.34 -31.83
N GLY A 155 7.79 -4.35 -31.09
CA GLY A 155 8.29 -5.72 -31.15
C GLY A 155 9.53 -5.99 -30.30
N GLY A 156 9.99 -5.03 -29.48
CA GLY A 156 11.11 -5.22 -28.57
C GLY A 156 10.70 -5.96 -27.29
N ASN A 157 11.59 -6.83 -26.79
CA ASN A 157 11.43 -7.46 -25.48
C ASN A 157 12.66 -7.17 -24.60
N PRO A 158 12.84 -5.89 -24.18
CA PRO A 158 14.10 -5.45 -23.54
C PRO A 158 14.39 -6.12 -22.20
N LEU A 159 13.37 -6.64 -21.53
CA LEU A 159 13.48 -7.25 -20.21
C LEU A 159 13.14 -8.76 -20.22
N GLY A 160 12.97 -9.37 -21.40
CA GLY A 160 12.58 -10.78 -21.48
C GLY A 160 11.23 -11.09 -20.82
N LEU A 161 10.28 -10.16 -20.87
CA LEU A 161 9.01 -10.25 -20.14
C LEU A 161 8.02 -11.22 -20.77
N TYR A 162 8.22 -11.57 -22.02
CA TYR A 162 7.46 -12.61 -22.75
C TYR A 162 8.34 -13.84 -22.95
N PRO A 163 7.74 -15.03 -22.92
CA PRO A 163 8.43 -16.27 -23.31
C PRO A 163 8.81 -16.25 -24.80
#